data_de6bb4bfb48484fb752cb2af1b5837c4
#
_entry.id   de6bb4bfb48484fb752cb2af1b5837c4
#
_cell.length_a   1.000
_cell.length_b   1.000
_cell.length_c   1.000
_cell.angle_alpha   90.00
_cell.angle_beta   90.00
_cell.angle_gamma   90.00
#
_symmetry.space_group_name_H-M   'P 1'
#
loop_
_entity.id
_entity.type
_entity.pdbx_description
1 polymer ?
#
loop_
_entity_poly.entity_id
_entity_poly.type
_entity_poly.pdbx_seq_one_letter_code
_entity_poly.pdbx_strand_id
1 'polypeptide(L)'
;MKQRTNGVSLPQRVLVSSDQSGFSRDLIARWQMQPHVPEFTALSSDLLRAGASAPFELAIVGDVSPEKVPAMLSQVNRATFPVVYVARSGESVHSLRRDHPRVIVVARHDAWLDTVVLLAEEILKRAEICVYIDRLEQSARANHTSATLGRYMVEMRHGFNNALTSVLGNAELLLLESATLSPSMRDQLETLHVMSLRLHEMMQRFTSLEVEMQCTEKSGHSDKEANSASYAAGV
;
A
#
# COMPACT_ATOMS: atom_id res chain seq x y z
N MET A 1 11.84 5.37 -26.81
CA MET A 1 11.91 3.99 -26.25
C MET A 1 11.15 3.99 -24.94
N LYS A 2 9.90 3.50 -24.89
CA LYS A 2 9.08 3.47 -23.68
C LYS A 2 9.54 2.29 -22.83
N GLN A 3 10.17 2.56 -21.69
CA GLN A 3 10.40 1.56 -20.65
C GLN A 3 9.03 1.13 -20.10
N ARG A 4 8.62 -0.09 -20.42
CA ARG A 4 7.54 -0.78 -19.72
C ARG A 4 8.07 -1.09 -18.31
N THR A 5 7.62 -0.36 -17.32
CA THR A 5 7.74 -0.77 -15.91
C THR A 5 6.92 -2.05 -15.77
N ASN A 6 7.60 -3.19 -15.79
CA ASN A 6 7.04 -4.46 -15.37
C ASN A 6 6.81 -4.41 -13.83
N GLY A 7 5.75 -3.72 -13.41
CA GLY A 7 5.16 -3.99 -12.12
C GLY A 7 4.58 -5.40 -12.17
N VAL A 8 5.09 -6.31 -11.35
CA VAL A 8 4.49 -7.62 -11.13
C VAL A 8 3.11 -7.36 -10.52
N SER A 9 2.10 -7.21 -11.39
CA SER A 9 0.71 -7.23 -10.96
C SER A 9 0.44 -8.62 -10.41
N LEU A 10 0.07 -8.72 -9.15
CA LEU A 10 -0.39 -9.97 -8.57
C LEU A 10 -1.58 -10.46 -9.41
N PRO A 11 -1.67 -11.75 -9.75
CA PRO A 11 -2.76 -12.26 -10.52
C PRO A 11 -4.09 -11.98 -9.79
N GLN A 12 -4.97 -11.26 -10.47
CA GLN A 12 -6.31 -10.95 -9.95
C GLN A 12 -7.10 -12.26 -9.85
N ARG A 13 -7.69 -12.54 -8.68
CA ARG A 13 -8.43 -13.77 -8.43
C ARG A 13 -9.92 -13.52 -8.35
N VAL A 14 -10.66 -14.18 -9.23
CA VAL A 14 -12.11 -14.07 -9.30
C VAL A 14 -12.75 -15.40 -8.91
N LEU A 15 -13.61 -15.34 -7.92
CA LEU A 15 -14.44 -16.48 -7.51
C LEU A 15 -15.72 -16.50 -8.34
N VAL A 16 -16.00 -17.62 -8.98
CA VAL A 16 -17.26 -17.85 -9.69
C VAL A 16 -18.03 -18.93 -8.94
N SER A 17 -19.21 -18.59 -8.44
CA SER A 17 -20.06 -19.55 -7.72
C SER A 17 -21.38 -19.79 -8.41
N SER A 18 -21.67 -21.05 -8.69
CA SER A 18 -22.91 -21.48 -9.36
C SER A 18 -23.23 -22.94 -9.04
N ASP A 19 -24.52 -23.27 -9.01
CA ASP A 19 -25.00 -24.65 -8.93
C ASP A 19 -25.07 -25.31 -10.32
N GLN A 20 -24.93 -24.51 -11.40
CA GLN A 20 -24.94 -24.98 -12.78
C GLN A 20 -23.59 -24.73 -13.46
N SER A 21 -22.98 -25.79 -13.94
CA SER A 21 -21.67 -25.72 -14.63
C SER A 21 -21.68 -24.88 -15.93
N GLY A 22 -22.83 -24.70 -16.56
CA GLY A 22 -23.03 -23.86 -17.74
C GLY A 22 -22.70 -22.40 -17.46
N PHE A 23 -23.20 -21.86 -16.34
CA PHE A 23 -22.98 -20.45 -15.96
C PHE A 23 -21.48 -20.11 -15.86
N SER A 24 -20.74 -20.88 -15.10
CA SER A 24 -19.30 -20.65 -14.91
C SER A 24 -18.52 -20.81 -16.22
N ARG A 25 -18.87 -21.80 -17.03
CA ARG A 25 -18.23 -22.05 -18.33
C ARG A 25 -18.45 -20.87 -19.29
N ASP A 26 -19.70 -20.42 -19.42
CA ASP A 26 -20.05 -19.35 -20.37
C ASP A 26 -19.40 -18.02 -19.97
N LEU A 27 -19.39 -17.73 -18.66
CA LEU A 27 -18.76 -16.55 -18.12
C LEU A 27 -17.24 -16.55 -18.35
N ILE A 28 -16.56 -17.64 -18.04
CA ILE A 28 -15.11 -17.79 -18.21
C ILE A 28 -14.76 -17.72 -19.71
N ALA A 29 -15.51 -18.43 -20.57
CA ALA A 29 -15.29 -18.41 -22.02
C ALA A 29 -15.44 -16.99 -22.58
N ARG A 30 -16.45 -16.22 -22.13
CA ARG A 30 -16.64 -14.83 -22.55
C ARG A 30 -15.50 -13.94 -22.09
N TRP A 31 -15.00 -14.16 -20.89
CA TRP A 31 -13.89 -13.35 -20.35
C TRP A 31 -12.54 -13.67 -21.03
N GLN A 32 -12.32 -14.91 -21.45
CA GLN A 32 -11.12 -15.31 -22.18
C GLN A 32 -10.95 -14.56 -23.52
N MET A 33 -11.99 -13.91 -24.03
CA MET A 33 -11.92 -13.03 -25.20
C MET A 33 -11.36 -11.64 -24.87
N GLN A 34 -11.17 -11.31 -23.59
CA GLN A 34 -10.61 -10.02 -23.15
C GLN A 34 -9.08 -10.06 -23.10
N PRO A 35 -8.40 -8.91 -23.24
CA PRO A 35 -6.94 -8.84 -23.21
C PRO A 35 -6.34 -9.18 -21.83
N HIS A 36 -7.11 -9.04 -20.76
CA HIS A 36 -6.68 -9.35 -19.40
C HIS A 36 -7.62 -10.37 -18.77
N VAL A 37 -7.11 -11.56 -18.51
CA VAL A 37 -7.86 -12.66 -17.95
C VAL A 37 -7.38 -12.92 -16.51
N PRO A 38 -8.26 -12.80 -15.50
CA PRO A 38 -7.92 -13.11 -14.11
C PRO A 38 -7.80 -14.62 -13.88
N GLU A 39 -7.29 -15.01 -12.71
CA GLU A 39 -7.36 -16.39 -12.27
C GLU A 39 -8.76 -16.70 -11.73
N PHE A 40 -9.41 -17.72 -12.28
CA PHE A 40 -10.74 -18.13 -11.87
C PHE A 40 -10.70 -19.31 -10.90
N THR A 41 -11.49 -19.20 -9.83
CA THR A 41 -11.83 -20.32 -8.97
C THR A 41 -13.35 -20.57 -9.07
N ALA A 42 -13.74 -21.71 -9.63
CA ALA A 42 -15.14 -22.08 -9.74
C ALA A 42 -15.56 -22.99 -8.56
N LEU A 43 -16.58 -22.60 -7.82
CA LEU A 43 -17.11 -23.35 -6.69
C LEU A 43 -18.62 -23.49 -6.79
N SER A 44 -19.17 -24.59 -6.24
CA SER A 44 -20.63 -24.69 -6.01
C SER A 44 -21.05 -23.77 -4.87
N SER A 45 -22.35 -23.42 -4.82
CA SER A 45 -22.89 -22.56 -3.76
C SER A 45 -22.72 -23.15 -2.35
N ASP A 46 -22.69 -24.47 -2.22
CA ASP A 46 -22.51 -25.16 -0.94
C ASP A 46 -21.08 -25.05 -0.42
N LEU A 47 -20.07 -25.05 -1.30
CA LEU A 47 -18.66 -24.87 -0.93
C LEU A 47 -18.36 -23.41 -0.56
N LEU A 48 -19.04 -22.46 -1.16
CA LEU A 48 -18.94 -21.06 -0.76
C LEU A 48 -19.41 -20.86 0.69
N ARG A 49 -20.43 -21.61 1.13
CA ARG A 49 -20.93 -21.61 2.51
C ARG A 49 -19.94 -22.15 3.53
N ALA A 50 -19.08 -23.07 3.13
CA ALA A 50 -18.05 -23.65 4.02
C ALA A 50 -16.88 -22.69 4.34
N GLY A 51 -16.83 -21.52 3.73
CA GLY A 51 -15.82 -20.49 3.94
C GLY A 51 -14.66 -20.59 2.94
N ALA A 52 -14.72 -19.80 1.89
CA ALA A 52 -13.57 -19.60 1.01
C ALA A 52 -12.49 -18.79 1.76
N SER A 53 -11.47 -19.48 2.26
CA SER A 53 -10.36 -18.88 3.02
C SER A 53 -9.32 -18.18 2.12
N ALA A 54 -9.49 -18.23 0.81
CA ALA A 54 -8.55 -17.60 -0.13
C ALA A 54 -8.89 -16.11 -0.35
N PRO A 55 -7.88 -15.24 -0.49
CA PRO A 55 -8.12 -13.85 -0.85
C PRO A 55 -8.59 -13.76 -2.30
N PHE A 56 -9.83 -13.34 -2.50
CA PHE A 56 -10.40 -13.00 -3.80
C PHE A 56 -10.60 -11.49 -3.89
N GLU A 57 -10.42 -10.93 -5.07
CA GLU A 57 -10.68 -9.52 -5.36
C GLU A 57 -12.14 -9.28 -5.78
N LEU A 58 -12.82 -10.33 -6.27
CA LEU A 58 -14.20 -10.28 -6.73
C LEU A 58 -14.84 -11.66 -6.63
N ALA A 59 -16.13 -11.72 -6.28
CA ALA A 59 -16.94 -12.89 -6.48
C ALA A 59 -18.10 -12.60 -7.44
N ILE A 60 -18.35 -13.55 -8.36
CA ILE A 60 -19.48 -13.53 -9.27
C ILE A 60 -20.34 -14.77 -8.98
N VAL A 61 -21.59 -14.52 -8.67
CA VAL A 61 -22.53 -15.55 -8.26
C VAL A 61 -23.74 -15.55 -9.16
N GLY A 62 -24.14 -16.70 -9.65
CA GLY A 62 -25.33 -16.83 -10.48
C GLY A 62 -25.81 -18.27 -10.58
N ASP A 63 -27.00 -18.44 -11.12
CA ASP A 63 -27.65 -19.77 -11.27
C ASP A 63 -27.64 -20.62 -10.00
N VAL A 64 -27.87 -19.99 -8.86
CA VAL A 64 -28.01 -20.64 -7.55
C VAL A 64 -29.47 -21.03 -7.33
N SER A 65 -29.73 -22.15 -6.70
CA SER A 65 -31.07 -22.59 -6.34
C SER A 65 -31.80 -21.54 -5.49
N PRO A 66 -33.08 -21.19 -5.80
CA PRO A 66 -33.79 -20.08 -5.13
C PRO A 66 -33.81 -20.20 -3.61
N GLU A 67 -33.88 -21.44 -3.09
CA GLU A 67 -33.88 -21.73 -1.67
C GLU A 67 -32.58 -21.37 -0.96
N LYS A 68 -31.47 -21.39 -1.70
CA LYS A 68 -30.10 -21.08 -1.18
C LYS A 68 -29.74 -19.60 -1.29
N VAL A 69 -30.40 -18.84 -2.17
CA VAL A 69 -30.06 -17.43 -2.46
C VAL A 69 -30.04 -16.56 -1.19
N PRO A 70 -31.04 -16.55 -0.30
CA PRO A 70 -31.03 -15.68 0.87
C PRO A 70 -29.88 -15.98 1.83
N ALA A 71 -29.62 -17.26 2.09
CA ALA A 71 -28.55 -17.69 2.98
C ALA A 71 -27.17 -17.33 2.40
N MET A 72 -26.99 -17.55 1.11
CA MET A 72 -25.75 -17.25 0.39
C MET A 72 -25.50 -15.75 0.34
N LEU A 73 -26.49 -14.92 -0.03
CA LEU A 73 -26.34 -13.46 -0.07
C LEU A 73 -26.06 -12.88 1.32
N SER A 74 -26.63 -13.45 2.38
CA SER A 74 -26.33 -13.05 3.75
C SER A 74 -24.88 -13.34 4.15
N GLN A 75 -24.30 -14.43 3.68
CA GLN A 75 -22.87 -14.74 3.90
C GLN A 75 -21.96 -13.84 3.10
N VAL A 76 -22.28 -13.68 1.83
CA VAL A 76 -21.53 -12.84 0.89
C VAL A 76 -21.55 -11.37 1.30
N ASN A 77 -22.64 -10.90 1.90
CA ASN A 77 -22.73 -9.54 2.45
C ASN A 77 -21.73 -9.28 3.60
N ARG A 78 -21.17 -10.34 4.19
CA ARG A 78 -20.10 -10.27 5.20
C ARG A 78 -18.69 -10.35 4.59
N ALA A 79 -18.58 -10.66 3.30
CA ALA A 79 -17.30 -10.73 2.62
C ALA A 79 -16.62 -9.35 2.58
N THR A 80 -15.29 -9.37 2.60
CA THR A 80 -14.46 -8.15 2.51
C THR A 80 -14.23 -7.70 1.06
N PHE A 81 -14.61 -8.53 0.10
CA PHE A 81 -14.48 -8.28 -1.34
C PHE A 81 -15.84 -7.99 -1.99
N PRO A 82 -15.89 -7.26 -3.09
CA PRO A 82 -17.11 -6.98 -3.83
C PRO A 82 -17.72 -8.24 -4.43
N VAL A 83 -19.05 -8.26 -4.52
CA VAL A 83 -19.80 -9.38 -5.06
C VAL A 83 -20.81 -8.93 -6.09
N VAL A 84 -20.79 -9.60 -7.25
CA VAL A 84 -21.76 -9.44 -8.31
C VAL A 84 -22.69 -10.66 -8.32
N TYR A 85 -23.97 -10.43 -8.12
CA TYR A 85 -25.01 -11.45 -8.22
C TYR A 85 -25.80 -11.29 -9.51
N VAL A 86 -25.85 -12.36 -10.31
CA VAL A 86 -26.65 -12.40 -11.53
C VAL A 86 -28.02 -13.00 -11.22
N ALA A 87 -29.02 -12.13 -11.12
CA ALA A 87 -30.38 -12.49 -10.81
C ALA A 87 -31.04 -13.23 -11.99
N ARG A 88 -31.80 -14.29 -11.70
CA ARG A 88 -32.55 -15.03 -12.71
C ARG A 88 -33.70 -14.20 -13.28
N SER A 89 -34.17 -14.60 -14.45
CA SER A 89 -35.43 -14.09 -14.99
C SER A 89 -36.57 -14.35 -14.00
N GLY A 90 -37.29 -13.28 -13.61
CA GLY A 90 -38.39 -13.35 -12.64
C GLY A 90 -38.00 -13.01 -11.21
N GLU A 91 -36.73 -12.92 -10.86
CA GLU A 91 -36.30 -12.41 -9.54
C GLU A 91 -36.41 -10.87 -9.50
N SER A 92 -36.93 -10.34 -8.39
CA SER A 92 -37.02 -8.91 -8.21
C SER A 92 -35.64 -8.31 -7.85
N VAL A 93 -34.98 -7.74 -8.85
CA VAL A 93 -33.70 -7.04 -8.66
C VAL A 93 -33.82 -5.90 -7.66
N HIS A 94 -34.97 -5.24 -7.60
CA HIS A 94 -35.19 -4.13 -6.69
C HIS A 94 -35.23 -4.56 -5.22
N SER A 95 -35.88 -5.67 -4.89
CA SER A 95 -35.88 -6.22 -3.54
C SER A 95 -34.50 -6.70 -3.12
N LEU A 96 -33.78 -7.42 -4.01
CA LEU A 96 -32.45 -7.90 -3.74
C LEU A 96 -31.45 -6.75 -3.44
N ARG A 97 -31.51 -5.66 -4.20
CA ARG A 97 -30.66 -4.48 -3.96
C ARG A 97 -30.98 -3.79 -2.63
N ARG A 98 -32.24 -3.72 -2.25
CA ARG A 98 -32.67 -3.12 -0.99
C ARG A 98 -32.20 -3.96 0.20
N ASP A 99 -32.33 -5.29 0.11
CA ASP A 99 -32.07 -6.19 1.21
C ASP A 99 -30.56 -6.51 1.34
N HIS A 100 -29.80 -6.37 0.24
CA HIS A 100 -28.34 -6.63 0.17
C HIS A 100 -27.59 -5.47 -0.50
N PRO A 101 -27.45 -4.31 0.16
CA PRO A 101 -26.89 -3.09 -0.45
C PRO A 101 -25.42 -3.19 -0.86
N ARG A 102 -24.67 -4.16 -0.32
CA ARG A 102 -23.26 -4.41 -0.69
C ARG A 102 -23.11 -5.30 -1.92
N VAL A 103 -24.17 -5.97 -2.33
CA VAL A 103 -24.15 -6.86 -3.47
C VAL A 103 -24.60 -6.11 -4.72
N ILE A 104 -23.78 -6.19 -5.76
CA ILE A 104 -24.11 -5.59 -7.05
C ILE A 104 -25.00 -6.59 -7.80
N VAL A 105 -26.28 -6.26 -7.97
CA VAL A 105 -27.24 -7.15 -8.62
C VAL A 105 -27.39 -6.79 -10.10
N VAL A 106 -27.13 -7.74 -10.97
CA VAL A 106 -27.28 -7.65 -12.42
C VAL A 106 -28.45 -8.54 -12.86
N ALA A 107 -29.39 -7.99 -13.62
CA ALA A 107 -30.47 -8.76 -14.20
C ALA A 107 -29.95 -9.63 -15.34
N ARG A 108 -30.43 -10.86 -15.46
CA ARG A 108 -30.14 -11.74 -16.61
C ARG A 108 -30.98 -11.32 -17.82
N HIS A 109 -30.35 -10.80 -18.83
CA HIS A 109 -30.92 -10.42 -20.13
C HIS A 109 -29.98 -10.89 -21.25
N ASP A 110 -30.31 -10.67 -22.51
CA ASP A 110 -29.56 -11.23 -23.65
C ASP A 110 -28.06 -10.90 -23.64
N ALA A 111 -27.65 -9.72 -23.13
CA ALA A 111 -26.25 -9.29 -23.05
C ALA A 111 -25.68 -9.33 -21.62
N TRP A 112 -26.22 -10.17 -20.71
CA TRP A 112 -25.79 -10.18 -19.32
C TRP A 112 -24.32 -10.54 -19.14
N LEU A 113 -23.77 -11.43 -19.99
CA LEU A 113 -22.35 -11.83 -19.94
C LEU A 113 -21.44 -10.62 -20.18
N ASP A 114 -21.74 -9.81 -21.21
CA ASP A 114 -20.95 -8.61 -21.51
C ASP A 114 -21.05 -7.58 -20.37
N THR A 115 -22.24 -7.41 -19.82
CA THR A 115 -22.47 -6.50 -18.70
C THR A 115 -21.69 -6.93 -17.46
N VAL A 116 -21.70 -8.23 -17.14
CA VAL A 116 -20.99 -8.76 -15.97
C VAL A 116 -19.48 -8.66 -16.15
N VAL A 117 -18.96 -9.01 -17.34
CA VAL A 117 -17.52 -8.91 -17.63
C VAL A 117 -17.05 -7.47 -17.55
N LEU A 118 -17.74 -6.53 -18.20
CA LEU A 118 -17.41 -5.10 -18.16
C LEU A 118 -17.42 -4.55 -16.72
N LEU A 119 -18.45 -4.88 -15.96
CA LEU A 119 -18.58 -4.44 -14.56
C LEU A 119 -17.48 -5.02 -13.68
N ALA A 120 -17.18 -6.29 -13.87
CA ALA A 120 -16.15 -6.98 -13.13
C ALA A 120 -14.74 -6.44 -13.44
N GLU A 121 -14.42 -6.15 -14.70
CA GLU A 121 -13.18 -5.47 -15.09
C GLU A 121 -13.04 -4.11 -14.41
N GLU A 122 -14.12 -3.34 -14.37
CA GLU A 122 -14.09 -2.02 -13.71
C GLU A 122 -13.89 -2.14 -12.20
N ILE A 123 -14.51 -3.14 -11.55
CA ILE A 123 -14.30 -3.41 -10.12
C ILE A 123 -12.85 -3.80 -9.86
N LEU A 124 -12.26 -4.69 -10.66
CA LEU A 124 -10.89 -5.13 -10.51
C LEU A 124 -9.89 -3.99 -10.73
N LYS A 125 -10.12 -3.12 -11.73
CA LYS A 125 -9.31 -1.91 -11.93
C LYS A 125 -9.36 -0.96 -10.73
N ARG A 126 -10.54 -0.76 -10.16
CA ARG A 126 -10.69 0.08 -8.95
C ARG A 126 -9.97 -0.53 -7.76
N ALA A 127 -10.05 -1.83 -7.57
CA ALA A 127 -9.32 -2.52 -6.51
C ALA A 127 -7.80 -2.34 -6.66
N GLU A 128 -7.26 -2.46 -7.86
CA GLU A 128 -5.85 -2.23 -8.16
C GLU A 128 -5.43 -0.78 -7.85
N ILE A 129 -6.24 0.20 -8.26
CA ILE A 129 -5.99 1.62 -7.97
C ILE A 129 -5.99 1.87 -6.45
N CYS A 130 -6.93 1.30 -5.70
CA CYS A 130 -6.97 1.44 -4.25
C CYS A 130 -5.70 0.89 -3.59
N VAL A 131 -5.25 -0.31 -3.98
CA VAL A 131 -3.99 -0.90 -3.48
C VAL A 131 -2.78 -0.01 -3.82
N TYR A 132 -2.77 0.58 -5.01
CA TYR A 132 -1.71 1.50 -5.42
C TYR A 132 -1.70 2.78 -4.57
N ILE A 133 -2.88 3.38 -4.32
CA ILE A 133 -3.03 4.56 -3.47
C ILE A 133 -2.55 4.25 -2.04
N ASP A 134 -2.98 3.13 -1.45
CA ASP A 134 -2.57 2.72 -0.10
C ASP A 134 -1.04 2.58 0.02
N ARG A 135 -0.39 2.01 -0.99
CA ARG A 135 1.09 1.93 -1.04
C ARG A 135 1.76 3.30 -1.11
N LEU A 136 1.21 4.21 -1.92
CA LEU A 136 1.72 5.58 -2.01
C LEU A 136 1.55 6.33 -0.68
N GLU A 137 0.41 6.18 -0.03
CA GLU A 137 0.17 6.80 1.28
C GLU A 137 1.10 6.25 2.36
N GLN A 138 1.32 4.93 2.40
CA GLN A 138 2.26 4.31 3.33
C GLN A 138 3.69 4.82 3.09
N SER A 139 4.11 4.91 1.83
CA SER A 139 5.41 5.48 1.48
C SER A 139 5.53 6.95 1.88
N ALA A 140 4.48 7.75 1.61
CA ALA A 140 4.45 9.16 1.99
C ALA A 140 4.50 9.36 3.52
N ARG A 141 3.79 8.53 4.29
CA ARG A 141 3.84 8.57 5.76
C ARG A 141 5.22 8.21 6.30
N ALA A 142 5.86 7.17 5.75
CA ALA A 142 7.22 6.78 6.13
C ALA A 142 8.22 7.91 5.84
N ASN A 143 8.13 8.53 4.68
CA ASN A 143 8.98 9.66 4.28
C ASN A 143 8.74 10.90 5.17
N HIS A 144 7.48 11.20 5.52
CA HIS A 144 7.15 12.30 6.40
C HIS A 144 7.72 12.10 7.82
N THR A 145 7.63 10.90 8.35
CA THR A 145 8.22 10.57 9.66
C THR A 145 9.74 10.74 9.64
N SER A 146 10.40 10.25 8.59
CA SER A 146 11.85 10.39 8.41
C SER A 146 12.27 11.87 8.28
N ALA A 147 11.53 12.65 7.51
CA ALA A 147 11.78 14.08 7.34
C ALA A 147 11.58 14.86 8.66
N THR A 148 10.56 14.52 9.44
CA THR A 148 10.31 15.15 10.75
C THR A 148 11.44 14.84 11.72
N LEU A 149 11.89 13.58 11.76
CA LEU A 149 13.03 13.17 12.59
C LEU A 149 14.31 13.90 12.16
N GLY A 150 14.57 13.98 10.86
CA GLY A 150 15.70 14.73 10.31
C GLY A 150 15.69 16.19 10.74
N ARG A 151 14.53 16.87 10.62
CA ARG A 151 14.39 18.27 11.06
C ARG A 151 14.66 18.44 12.55
N TYR A 152 14.11 17.56 13.38
CA TYR A 152 14.37 17.58 14.83
C TYR A 152 15.86 17.41 15.15
N MET A 153 16.55 16.50 14.46
CA MET A 153 18.00 16.31 14.61
C MET A 153 18.80 17.56 14.24
N VAL A 154 18.39 18.27 13.16
CA VAL A 154 18.99 19.53 12.74
C VAL A 154 18.82 20.63 13.80
N GLU A 155 17.60 20.78 14.33
CA GLU A 155 17.30 21.75 15.39
C GLU A 155 18.14 21.49 16.66
N MET A 156 18.28 20.22 17.04
CA MET A 156 19.06 19.81 18.21
C MET A 156 20.58 19.92 18.01
N ARG A 157 21.06 20.01 16.77
CA ARG A 157 22.51 20.00 16.44
C ARG A 157 23.30 21.03 17.20
N HIS A 158 22.83 22.28 17.28
CA HIS A 158 23.52 23.34 18.00
C HIS A 158 23.64 23.05 19.48
N GLY A 159 22.59 22.53 20.08
CA GLY A 159 22.57 22.10 21.48
C GLY A 159 23.58 20.98 21.74
N PHE A 160 23.58 19.95 20.89
CA PHE A 160 24.53 18.84 21.01
C PHE A 160 25.99 19.30 20.83
N ASN A 161 26.29 20.10 19.80
CA ASN A 161 27.64 20.61 19.58
C ASN A 161 28.13 21.45 20.75
N ASN A 162 27.28 22.33 21.32
CA ASN A 162 27.64 23.14 22.46
C ASN A 162 27.89 22.27 23.71
N ALA A 163 27.05 21.28 23.96
CA ALA A 163 27.22 20.36 25.07
C ALA A 163 28.52 19.52 24.93
N LEU A 164 28.77 18.97 23.74
CA LEU A 164 29.98 18.20 23.46
C LEU A 164 31.24 19.03 23.57
N THR A 165 31.23 20.27 23.05
CA THR A 165 32.36 21.20 23.18
C THR A 165 32.66 21.53 24.65
N SER A 166 31.58 21.70 25.45
CA SER A 166 31.75 21.96 26.90
C SER A 166 32.31 20.73 27.61
N VAL A 167 31.81 19.53 27.32
CA VAL A 167 32.33 18.29 27.94
C VAL A 167 33.77 18.05 27.55
N LEU A 168 34.10 18.22 26.24
CA LEU A 168 35.45 18.04 25.74
C LEU A 168 36.44 19.01 26.39
N GLY A 169 36.11 20.32 26.39
CA GLY A 169 36.95 21.34 26.98
C GLY A 169 37.17 21.13 28.47
N ASN A 170 36.15 20.76 29.21
CA ASN A 170 36.33 20.47 30.67
C ASN A 170 37.17 19.20 30.90
N ALA A 171 37.02 18.16 30.07
CA ALA A 171 37.84 16.96 30.16
C ALA A 171 39.33 17.28 29.84
N GLU A 172 39.56 18.08 28.82
CA GLU A 172 40.94 18.56 28.48
C GLU A 172 41.58 19.38 29.60
N LEU A 173 40.83 20.33 30.17
CA LEU A 173 41.35 21.15 31.29
C LEU A 173 41.71 20.29 32.50
N LEU A 174 40.86 19.32 32.88
CA LEU A 174 41.13 18.41 33.98
C LEU A 174 42.33 17.49 33.71
N LEU A 175 42.52 17.05 32.46
CA LEU A 175 43.67 16.25 32.05
C LEU A 175 44.98 17.06 32.09
N LEU A 176 44.93 18.38 31.82
CA LEU A 176 46.11 19.27 31.96
C LEU A 176 46.54 19.45 33.42
N GLU A 177 45.58 19.45 34.37
CA GLU A 177 45.84 19.52 35.82
C GLU A 177 46.22 18.16 36.44
N SER A 178 46.77 17.29 35.61
CA SER A 178 46.95 15.85 35.90
C SER A 178 47.82 15.51 37.12
N ALA A 179 48.60 16.47 37.67
CA ALA A 179 49.46 16.26 38.85
C ALA A 179 48.68 15.96 40.13
N THR A 180 47.39 16.29 40.18
CA THR A 180 46.51 16.11 41.36
C THR A 180 45.54 14.93 41.22
N LEU A 181 45.47 14.29 40.06
CA LEU A 181 44.52 13.23 39.77
C LEU A 181 45.07 11.86 40.14
N SER A 182 44.20 11.00 40.71
CA SER A 182 44.55 9.58 40.85
C SER A 182 44.63 8.88 39.51
N PRO A 183 45.40 7.80 39.33
CA PRO A 183 45.47 7.07 38.08
C PRO A 183 44.12 6.65 37.56
N SER A 184 43.23 6.18 38.40
CA SER A 184 41.85 5.76 38.04
C SER A 184 41.01 6.92 37.50
N MET A 185 41.12 8.12 38.11
CA MET A 185 40.41 9.31 37.60
C MET A 185 40.95 9.78 36.27
N ARG A 186 42.24 9.66 36.02
CA ARG A 186 42.86 9.97 34.75
C ARG A 186 42.32 9.06 33.65
N ASP A 187 42.29 7.73 33.88
CA ASP A 187 41.77 6.75 32.91
C ASP A 187 40.29 7.03 32.56
N GLN A 188 39.50 7.42 33.58
CA GLN A 188 38.08 7.79 33.36
C GLN A 188 37.95 9.07 32.50
N LEU A 189 38.75 10.09 32.78
CA LEU A 189 38.74 11.33 31.99
C LEU A 189 39.23 11.11 30.53
N GLU A 190 40.27 10.30 30.35
CA GLU A 190 40.74 9.92 29.02
C GLU A 190 39.64 9.16 28.23
N THR A 191 38.93 8.23 28.90
CA THR A 191 37.81 7.53 28.30
C THR A 191 36.69 8.49 27.89
N LEU A 192 36.34 9.43 28.80
CA LEU A 192 35.30 10.44 28.55
C LEU A 192 35.69 11.38 27.39
N HIS A 193 36.95 11.81 27.33
CA HIS A 193 37.49 12.60 26.24
C HIS A 193 37.38 11.86 24.88
N VAL A 194 37.82 10.60 24.81
CA VAL A 194 37.76 9.77 23.57
C VAL A 194 36.32 9.56 23.13
N MET A 195 35.41 9.29 24.08
CA MET A 195 33.98 9.09 23.76
C MET A 195 33.35 10.39 23.25
N SER A 196 33.71 11.54 23.83
CA SER A 196 33.22 12.86 23.36
C SER A 196 33.69 13.18 21.95
N LEU A 197 34.94 12.86 21.62
CA LEU A 197 35.45 12.99 20.24
C LEU A 197 34.67 12.11 19.25
N ARG A 198 34.40 10.85 19.61
CA ARG A 198 33.60 9.96 18.75
C ARG A 198 32.19 10.49 18.52
N LEU A 199 31.54 11.03 19.56
CA LEU A 199 30.23 11.65 19.43
C LEU A 199 30.29 12.90 18.51
N HIS A 200 31.34 13.70 18.65
CA HIS A 200 31.54 14.86 17.76
C HIS A 200 31.71 14.46 16.30
N GLU A 201 32.49 13.42 16.00
CA GLU A 201 32.61 12.87 14.65
C GLU A 201 31.29 12.34 14.09
N MET A 202 30.49 11.63 14.91
CA MET A 202 29.16 11.19 14.50
C MET A 202 28.26 12.38 14.18
N MET A 203 28.27 13.43 14.96
CA MET A 203 27.48 14.63 14.70
C MET A 203 27.92 15.34 13.40
N GLN A 204 29.20 15.35 13.12
CA GLN A 204 29.69 15.91 11.83
C GLN A 204 29.21 15.10 10.62
N ARG A 205 29.19 13.77 10.72
CA ARG A 205 28.64 12.91 9.67
C ARG A 205 27.15 13.16 9.43
N PHE A 206 26.36 13.40 10.49
CA PHE A 206 24.96 13.80 10.33
C PHE A 206 24.81 15.12 9.57
N THR A 207 25.69 16.06 9.80
CA THR A 207 25.68 17.35 9.07
C THR A 207 25.97 17.17 7.58
N SER A 208 26.89 16.28 7.21
CA SER A 208 27.20 15.99 5.80
C SER A 208 26.00 15.32 5.10
N LEU A 209 25.35 14.36 5.74
CA LEU A 209 24.14 13.71 5.22
C LEU A 209 22.98 14.70 5.03
N GLU A 210 22.83 15.67 5.94
CA GLU A 210 21.81 16.72 5.80
C GLU A 210 22.03 17.57 4.55
N VAL A 211 23.27 17.98 4.28
CA VAL A 211 23.62 18.77 3.09
C VAL A 211 23.34 17.96 1.81
N GLU A 212 23.66 16.67 1.80
CA GLU A 212 23.35 15.78 0.67
C GLU A 212 21.83 15.64 0.46
N MET A 213 21.06 15.49 1.51
CA MET A 213 19.59 15.39 1.44
C MET A 213 18.97 16.70 0.90
N GLN A 214 19.42 17.86 1.36
CA GLN A 214 18.96 19.17 0.87
C GLN A 214 19.32 19.41 -0.59
N CYS A 215 20.49 18.94 -1.04
CA CYS A 215 20.88 19.00 -2.45
C CYS A 215 19.99 18.12 -3.32
N THR A 216 19.64 16.93 -2.86
CA THR A 216 18.75 15.99 -3.59
C THR A 216 17.32 16.51 -3.68
N GLU A 217 16.80 17.13 -2.62
CA GLU A 217 15.46 17.75 -2.63
C GLU A 217 15.37 18.93 -3.60
N LYS A 218 16.38 19.78 -3.65
CA LYS A 218 16.46 20.91 -4.59
C LYS A 218 16.54 20.44 -6.04
N SER A 219 17.31 19.40 -6.32
CA SER A 219 17.41 18.82 -7.67
C SER A 219 16.07 18.19 -8.12
N GLY A 220 15.38 17.50 -7.24
CA GLY A 220 14.07 16.90 -7.54
C GLY A 220 12.93 17.93 -7.73
N HIS A 221 13.05 19.12 -7.17
CA HIS A 221 12.08 20.22 -7.39
C HIS A 221 12.31 20.90 -8.74
N SER A 222 13.58 21.11 -9.12
CA SER A 222 13.96 21.71 -10.40
C SER A 222 13.51 20.85 -11.59
N ASP A 223 13.62 19.52 -11.50
CA ASP A 223 13.17 18.61 -12.56
C ASP A 223 11.63 18.55 -12.68
N LYS A 224 10.90 18.75 -11.60
CA LYS A 224 9.42 18.82 -11.64
C LYS A 224 8.93 20.14 -12.27
N GLU A 225 9.57 21.25 -11.99
CA GLU A 225 9.23 22.55 -12.59
C GLU A 225 9.58 22.57 -14.09
N ALA A 226 10.72 22.01 -14.49
CA ALA A 226 11.11 21.91 -15.89
C ALA A 226 10.14 21.01 -16.69
N ASN A 227 9.64 19.93 -16.09
CA ASN A 227 8.69 19.03 -16.72
C ASN A 227 7.27 19.63 -16.81
N SER A 228 6.84 20.41 -15.81
CA SER A 228 5.57 21.12 -15.84
C SER A 228 5.55 22.27 -16.85
N ALA A 229 6.66 22.99 -17.01
CA ALA A 229 6.80 24.06 -18.00
C ALA A 229 6.81 23.52 -19.45
N SER A 230 7.38 22.32 -19.67
CA SER A 230 7.37 21.65 -20.97
C SER A 230 5.95 21.19 -21.38
N TYR A 231 5.10 20.80 -20.45
CA TYR A 231 3.70 20.43 -20.71
C TYR A 231 2.80 21.66 -21.00
N ALA A 232 3.12 22.80 -20.44
CA ALA A 232 2.35 24.06 -20.65
C ALA A 232 2.70 24.77 -21.97
N ALA A 233 3.86 24.48 -22.57
CA ALA A 233 4.34 25.09 -23.81
C ALA A 233 3.96 24.26 -25.08
N GLY A 234 3.29 23.14 -24.93
CA GLY A 234 2.93 22.20 -26.00
C GLY A 234 1.44 22.14 -26.35
N VAL A 235 0.64 23.18 -26.00
CA VAL A 235 -0.78 23.31 -26.41
C VAL A 235 -0.95 24.43 -27.40
#